data_5759ca14b0fd72debb704bfae329b857
#
_entry.id   5759ca14b0fd72debb704bfae329b857
#
_cell.length_a   1.000
_cell.length_b   1.000
_cell.length_c   1.000
_cell.angle_alpha   90.00
_cell.angle_beta   90.00
_cell.angle_gamma   90.00
#
_symmetry.space_group_name_H-M   'P 1'
#
loop_
_entity.id
_entity.type
_entity.pdbx_description
1 polymer ?
#
loop_
_entity_poly.entity_id
_entity_poly.type
_entity_poly.pdbx_seq_one_letter_code
_entity_poly.pdbx_strand_id
1 'polypeptide(L)'
;MSLPPALCWRSVPIEALVWREWDGEIVVRNERSGSTHLLGPLASQVLKVLAAADRPLSGPEVEDRLAATGSSPGTAVEVAAVLSEFGRLGLAEPAAAA
;
A
#
# COMPACT_ATOMS: atom_id res chain seq x y z
N MET A 1 -6.86 14.69 26.81
CA MET A 1 -5.78 13.90 26.19
C MET A 1 -6.05 13.80 24.71
N SER A 2 -5.11 14.27 23.90
CA SER A 2 -5.30 14.23 22.46
C SER A 2 -4.89 12.84 21.92
N LEU A 3 -5.69 12.31 20.99
CA LEU A 3 -5.34 11.10 20.31
C LEU A 3 -4.19 11.38 19.33
N PRO A 4 -3.26 10.45 19.14
CA PRO A 4 -2.26 10.64 18.11
C PRO A 4 -2.93 10.74 16.75
N PRO A 5 -2.36 11.51 15.81
CA PRO A 5 -2.91 11.55 14.45
C PRO A 5 -2.90 10.15 13.84
N ALA A 6 -3.88 9.89 12.98
CA ALA A 6 -3.94 8.61 12.28
C ALA A 6 -2.68 8.44 11.44
N LEU A 7 -2.08 7.25 11.48
CA LEU A 7 -0.93 6.94 10.66
C LEU A 7 -1.38 6.79 9.20
N CYS A 8 -0.76 7.57 8.33
CA CYS A 8 -1.01 7.51 6.89
C CYS A 8 0.19 6.91 6.19
N TRP A 9 -0.06 6.39 5.00
CA TRP A 9 0.95 5.71 4.20
C TRP A 9 0.93 6.23 2.77
N ARG A 10 2.09 6.29 2.15
CA ARG A 10 2.21 6.60 0.72
C ARG A 10 3.17 5.60 0.10
N SER A 11 3.00 5.31 -1.20
CA SER A 11 3.99 4.50 -1.89
C SER A 11 5.31 5.25 -1.95
N VAL A 12 6.42 4.52 -2.00
CA VAL A 12 7.70 5.15 -2.38
C VAL A 12 7.52 5.70 -3.80
N PRO A 13 8.38 6.65 -4.24
CA PRO A 13 8.22 7.25 -5.58
C PRO A 13 8.02 6.20 -6.66
N ILE A 14 6.99 6.40 -7.49
CA ILE A 14 6.61 5.42 -8.51
C ILE A 14 7.75 5.14 -9.48
N GLU A 15 8.63 6.12 -9.68
CA GLU A 15 9.80 5.98 -10.53
C GLU A 15 10.79 4.94 -9.99
N ALA A 16 10.72 4.64 -8.70
CA ALA A 16 11.58 3.67 -8.06
C ALA A 16 11.00 2.26 -8.09
N LEU A 17 9.75 2.12 -8.53
CA LEU A 17 9.06 0.83 -8.54
C LEU A 17 8.80 0.37 -9.97
N VAL A 18 9.17 -0.88 -10.24
CA VAL A 18 8.82 -1.56 -11.49
C VAL A 18 8.02 -2.80 -11.11
N TRP A 19 6.84 -2.93 -11.71
CA TRP A 19 6.04 -4.13 -11.42
C TRP A 19 5.36 -4.70 -12.63
N ARG A 20 5.01 -5.98 -12.52
CA ARG A 20 4.16 -6.69 -13.47
C ARG A 20 3.07 -7.41 -12.71
N GLU A 21 1.91 -7.48 -13.31
CA GLU A 21 0.75 -8.11 -12.70
C GLU A 21 0.30 -9.32 -13.50
N TRP A 22 0.01 -10.44 -12.81
CA TRP A 22 -0.60 -11.63 -13.38
C TRP A 22 -1.67 -12.15 -12.43
N ASP A 23 -2.87 -12.36 -12.95
CA ASP A 23 -3.97 -12.97 -12.19
C ASP A 23 -4.21 -12.31 -10.82
N GLY A 24 -4.09 -10.99 -10.76
CA GLY A 24 -4.31 -10.26 -9.52
C GLY A 24 -3.12 -10.24 -8.56
N GLU A 25 -2.00 -10.83 -8.94
CA GLU A 25 -0.77 -10.80 -8.14
C GLU A 25 0.29 -9.94 -8.83
N ILE A 26 1.06 -9.21 -8.03
CA ILE A 26 2.10 -8.32 -8.56
C ILE A 26 3.46 -8.80 -8.13
N VAL A 27 4.40 -8.83 -9.07
CA VAL A 27 5.82 -8.88 -8.77
C VAL A 27 6.34 -7.46 -8.88
N VAL A 28 6.87 -6.92 -7.78
CA VAL A 28 7.37 -5.55 -7.73
C VAL A 28 8.84 -5.53 -7.35
N ARG A 29 9.60 -4.69 -8.05
CA ARG A 29 11.00 -4.46 -7.73
C ARG A 29 11.18 -3.00 -7.33
N ASN A 30 11.88 -2.79 -6.21
CA ASN A 30 12.30 -1.46 -5.80
C ASN A 30 13.69 -1.22 -6.38
N GLU A 31 13.80 -0.31 -7.33
CA GLU A 31 15.06 -0.03 -8.03
C GLU A 31 16.10 0.61 -7.11
N ARG A 32 15.69 1.25 -6.03
CA ARG A 32 16.63 1.86 -5.08
C ARG A 32 17.36 0.82 -4.24
N SER A 33 16.63 -0.21 -3.80
CA SER A 33 17.19 -1.25 -2.94
C SER A 33 17.60 -2.50 -3.73
N GLY A 34 17.08 -2.67 -4.94
CA GLY A 34 17.26 -3.87 -5.74
C GLY A 34 16.41 -5.04 -5.28
N SER A 35 15.55 -4.85 -4.28
CA SER A 35 14.71 -5.92 -3.74
C SER A 35 13.54 -6.21 -4.66
N THR A 36 13.18 -7.48 -4.79
CA THR A 36 12.02 -7.93 -5.57
C THR A 36 11.08 -8.71 -4.64
N HIS A 37 9.79 -8.45 -4.76
CA HIS A 37 8.77 -9.05 -3.90
C HIS A 37 7.58 -9.51 -4.71
N LEU A 38 7.05 -10.68 -4.36
CA LEU A 38 5.79 -11.18 -4.90
C LEU A 38 4.69 -10.82 -3.93
N LEU A 39 3.67 -10.11 -4.43
CA LEU A 39 2.53 -9.68 -3.64
C LEU A 39 1.30 -10.52 -3.96
N GLY A 40 0.64 -11.04 -2.93
CA GLY A 40 -0.63 -11.71 -3.10
C GLY A 40 -1.75 -10.74 -3.50
N PRO A 41 -2.97 -11.24 -3.72
CA PRO A 41 -4.06 -10.41 -4.25
C PRO A 41 -4.36 -9.15 -3.44
N LEU A 42 -4.48 -9.26 -2.13
CA LEU A 42 -4.78 -8.09 -1.29
C LEU A 42 -3.65 -7.08 -1.33
N ALA A 43 -2.40 -7.53 -1.13
CA ALA A 43 -1.25 -6.66 -1.14
C ALA A 43 -1.08 -5.96 -2.49
N SER A 44 -1.37 -6.67 -3.59
CA SER A 44 -1.32 -6.09 -4.94
C SER A 44 -2.33 -4.95 -5.08
N GLN A 45 -3.55 -5.13 -4.58
CA GLN A 45 -4.58 -4.08 -4.63
C GLN A 45 -4.19 -2.89 -3.76
N VAL A 46 -3.63 -3.13 -2.58
CA VAL A 46 -3.18 -2.06 -1.69
C VAL A 46 -2.08 -1.23 -2.37
N LEU A 47 -1.12 -1.88 -3.01
CA LEU A 47 -0.06 -1.17 -3.71
C LEU A 47 -0.63 -0.28 -4.82
N LYS A 48 -1.58 -0.78 -5.60
CA LYS A 48 -2.21 -0.01 -6.67
C LYS A 48 -2.95 1.21 -6.11
N VAL A 49 -3.66 1.04 -5.00
CA VAL A 49 -4.38 2.14 -4.35
C VAL A 49 -3.41 3.23 -3.90
N LEU A 50 -2.31 2.84 -3.24
CA LEU A 50 -1.32 3.81 -2.78
C LEU A 50 -0.62 4.50 -3.95
N ALA A 51 -0.28 3.75 -4.99
CA ALA A 51 0.41 4.31 -6.15
C ALA A 51 -0.45 5.31 -6.92
N ALA A 52 -1.77 5.10 -6.95
CA ALA A 52 -2.70 5.99 -7.63
C ALA A 52 -3.11 7.18 -6.78
N ALA A 53 -2.84 7.16 -5.48
CA ALA A 53 -3.26 8.22 -4.57
C ALA A 53 -2.37 9.45 -4.73
N ASP A 54 -2.96 10.62 -4.66
CA ASP A 54 -2.26 11.89 -4.74
C ASP A 54 -1.84 12.44 -3.36
N ARG A 55 -2.15 11.70 -2.31
CA ARG A 55 -1.81 12.03 -0.93
C ARG A 55 -1.64 10.76 -0.10
N PRO A 56 -0.99 10.85 1.07
CA PRO A 56 -0.93 9.70 1.97
C PRO A 56 -2.33 9.27 2.42
N LEU A 57 -2.54 7.98 2.58
CA LEU A 57 -3.82 7.40 2.98
C LEU A 57 -3.68 6.65 4.30
N SER A 58 -4.71 6.78 5.15
CA SER A 58 -4.82 5.95 6.35
C SER A 58 -5.32 4.55 5.97
N GLY A 59 -5.22 3.59 6.89
CA GLY A 59 -5.78 2.26 6.69
C GLY A 59 -7.24 2.28 6.29
N PRO A 60 -8.13 2.97 7.04
CA PRO A 60 -9.53 3.08 6.66
C PRO A 60 -9.76 3.68 5.27
N GLU A 61 -8.96 4.67 4.89
CA GLU A 61 -9.06 5.26 3.55
C GLU A 61 -8.67 4.27 2.46
N VAL A 62 -7.66 3.44 2.71
CA VAL A 62 -7.28 2.37 1.79
C VAL A 62 -8.43 1.38 1.64
N GLU A 63 -9.06 0.99 2.74
CA GLU A 63 -10.20 0.09 2.71
C GLU A 63 -11.35 0.66 1.88
N ASP A 64 -11.66 1.94 2.07
CA ASP A 64 -12.73 2.61 1.31
C ASP A 64 -12.44 2.59 -0.19
N ARG A 65 -11.20 2.83 -0.58
CA ARG A 65 -10.82 2.82 -1.99
C ARG A 65 -10.85 1.41 -2.57
N LEU A 66 -10.48 0.40 -1.81
CA LEU A 66 -10.59 -0.99 -2.24
C LEU A 66 -12.05 -1.36 -2.49
N ALA A 67 -12.93 -0.97 -1.59
CA ALA A 67 -14.36 -1.23 -1.73
C ALA A 67 -14.93 -0.51 -2.97
N ALA A 68 -14.50 0.71 -3.21
CA ALA A 68 -14.96 1.49 -4.36
C ALA A 68 -14.55 0.90 -5.70
N THR A 69 -13.45 0.13 -5.75
CA THR A 69 -13.02 -0.52 -6.99
C THR A 69 -13.70 -1.87 -7.21
N GLY A 70 -14.60 -2.27 -6.32
CA GLY A 70 -15.26 -3.57 -6.42
C GLY A 70 -14.41 -4.74 -5.98
N SER A 71 -13.21 -4.48 -5.49
CA SER A 71 -12.36 -5.53 -4.94
C SER A 71 -12.93 -6.01 -3.62
N SER A 72 -12.73 -7.29 -3.32
CA SER A 72 -13.07 -7.81 -1.99
C SER A 72 -12.05 -7.25 -1.00
N PRO A 73 -12.40 -6.28 -0.17
CA PRO A 73 -11.44 -5.74 0.77
C PRO A 73 -11.14 -6.78 1.84
N GLY A 74 -9.90 -6.81 2.30
CA GLY A 74 -9.57 -7.57 3.48
C GLY A 74 -10.15 -6.89 4.72
N THR A 75 -9.99 -7.53 5.86
CA THR A 75 -10.37 -6.92 7.12
C THR A 75 -9.44 -5.73 7.42
N ALA A 76 -9.86 -4.86 8.34
CA ALA A 76 -9.02 -3.76 8.79
C ALA A 76 -7.66 -4.25 9.29
N VAL A 77 -7.65 -5.40 9.97
CA VAL A 77 -6.41 -6.01 10.49
C VAL A 77 -5.50 -6.45 9.34
N GLU A 78 -6.07 -7.06 8.31
CA GLU A 78 -5.31 -7.50 7.15
C GLU A 78 -4.71 -6.32 6.39
N VAL A 79 -5.48 -5.27 6.16
CA VAL A 79 -5.00 -4.07 5.48
C VAL A 79 -3.88 -3.40 6.29
N ALA A 80 -4.05 -3.29 7.61
CA ALA A 80 -3.02 -2.74 8.48
C ALA A 80 -1.73 -3.57 8.43
N ALA A 81 -1.86 -4.90 8.39
CA ALA A 81 -0.71 -5.80 8.29
C ALA A 81 0.03 -5.62 6.97
N VAL A 82 -0.71 -5.46 5.87
CA VAL A 82 -0.11 -5.21 4.55
C VAL A 82 0.66 -3.89 4.55
N LEU A 83 0.07 -2.84 5.10
CA LEU A 83 0.72 -1.53 5.15
C LEU A 83 2.01 -1.56 5.98
N SER A 84 1.98 -2.22 7.14
CA SER A 84 3.17 -2.40 7.98
C SER A 84 4.24 -3.18 7.22
N GLU A 85 3.85 -4.25 6.53
CA GLU A 85 4.78 -5.06 5.75
C GLU A 85 5.39 -4.24 4.61
N PHE A 86 4.59 -3.41 3.94
CA PHE A 86 5.10 -2.51 2.90
C PHE A 86 6.14 -1.54 3.47
N GLY A 87 5.93 -1.04 4.69
CA GLY A 87 6.91 -0.19 5.34
C GLY A 87 8.22 -0.94 5.56
N ARG A 88 8.14 -2.19 5.98
CA ARG A 88 9.30 -3.03 6.22
C ARG A 88 10.02 -3.38 4.92
N LEU A 89 9.28 -3.61 3.85
CA LEU A 89 9.83 -3.99 2.54
C LEU A 89 10.33 -2.79 1.73
N GLY A 90 10.09 -1.57 2.16
CA GLY A 90 10.48 -0.38 1.41
C GLY A 90 9.57 -0.07 0.23
N LEU A 91 8.32 -0.55 0.26
CA LEU A 91 7.34 -0.28 -0.81
C LEU A 91 6.43 0.89 -0.46
N ALA A 92 6.28 1.20 0.81
CA ALA A 92 5.50 2.34 1.27
C ALA A 92 6.21 2.98 2.45
N GLU A 93 5.89 4.24 2.71
CA GLU A 93 6.45 5.03 3.80
C GLU A 93 5.33 5.56 4.67
N PRO A 94 5.52 5.56 6.01
CA PRO A 94 4.57 6.27 6.86
C PRO A 94 4.72 7.78 6.62
N ALA A 95 3.59 8.49 6.70
CA ALA A 95 3.57 9.94 6.53
C ALA A 95 2.55 10.52 7.49
N ALA A 96 2.82 11.74 7.95
CA ALA A 96 1.86 12.43 8.81
C ALA A 96 0.57 12.71 8.02
N ALA A 97 -0.57 12.62 8.70
CA ALA A 97 -1.84 13.06 8.12
C ALA A 97 -1.75 14.57 7.91
N ALA A 98 -2.14 15.01 6.71
CA ALA A 98 -2.15 16.43 6.40
C ALA A 98 -3.29 17.11 7.13
#